data_ca76859ba12f6fd29de60e3b4d37f5e0
#
_entry.id   ca76859ba12f6fd29de60e3b4d37f5e0
#
_cell.length_a   1.000
_cell.length_b   1.000
_cell.length_c   1.000
_cell.angle_alpha   90.00
_cell.angle_beta   90.00
_cell.angle_gamma   90.00
#
_symmetry.space_group_name_H-M   'P 1'
#
loop_
_entity.id
_entity.type
_entity.pdbx_description
1 polymer ?
#
loop_
_entity_poly.entity_id
_entity_poly.type
_entity_poly.pdbx_seq_one_letter_code
_entity_poly.pdbx_strand_id
1 'polypeptide(L)'
;MADNFIGKNALITGASSGIGKDIAYIMAEKGINLILLARREDNLIKIKEDIQEKFSIKIMVIAADLSQIPEYERIYDECKRNDLMPDFLVNNAGYGTLDSFHKISYEDHIKFINVLSTSVVSLTQLFIQNMISNGFGRIINIASLAGFAPASNSGGMYTAVKSMVCLLYTSDAADEGLGV
;
A
#
# COMPACT_ATOMS: atom_id res chain seq x y z
N MET A 1 23.88 -9.63 10.50
CA MET A 1 24.25 -8.30 9.93
C MET A 1 22.94 -7.54 9.80
N ALA A 2 22.84 -6.31 10.31
CA ALA A 2 21.64 -5.51 10.10
C ALA A 2 21.54 -5.22 8.60
N ASP A 3 20.39 -5.56 7.99
CA ASP A 3 20.14 -5.27 6.59
C ASP A 3 20.23 -3.77 6.37
N ASN A 4 21.13 -3.36 5.49
CA ASN A 4 21.30 -1.95 5.15
C ASN A 4 20.28 -1.60 4.06
N PHE A 5 19.21 -0.87 4.43
CA PHE A 5 18.16 -0.42 3.49
C PHE A 5 18.36 1.01 2.99
N ILE A 6 19.49 1.65 3.32
CA ILE A 6 19.79 3.03 2.89
C ILE A 6 19.74 3.12 1.36
N GLY A 7 18.97 4.07 0.86
CA GLY A 7 18.80 4.33 -0.57
C GLY A 7 17.79 3.42 -1.29
N LYS A 8 17.24 2.40 -0.62
CA LYS A 8 16.10 1.63 -1.12
C LYS A 8 14.85 2.52 -1.21
N ASN A 9 13.89 2.14 -2.03
CA ASN A 9 12.66 2.91 -2.26
C ASN A 9 11.45 2.18 -1.69
N ALA A 10 10.55 2.89 -1.00
CA ALA A 10 9.30 2.34 -0.48
C ALA A 10 8.08 3.09 -1.02
N LEU A 11 7.16 2.39 -1.64
CA LEU A 11 5.84 2.91 -1.98
C LEU A 11 4.86 2.52 -0.86
N ILE A 12 4.21 3.54 -0.27
CA ILE A 12 3.28 3.37 0.84
C ILE A 12 1.91 3.92 0.43
N THR A 13 0.92 3.03 0.29
CA THR A 13 -0.45 3.43 0.01
C THR A 13 -1.17 3.83 1.28
N GLY A 14 -2.04 4.85 1.21
CA GLY A 14 -2.72 5.38 2.39
C GLY A 14 -1.80 6.12 3.36
N ALA A 15 -0.70 6.69 2.87
CA ALA A 15 0.34 7.33 3.67
C ALA A 15 -0.08 8.66 4.35
N SER A 16 -1.27 9.19 4.07
CA SER A 16 -1.69 10.52 4.57
C SER A 16 -2.12 10.54 6.04
N SER A 17 -2.25 9.39 6.72
CA SER A 17 -2.66 9.29 8.13
C SER A 17 -2.48 7.87 8.69
N GLY A 18 -2.57 7.73 10.03
CA GLY A 18 -2.58 6.44 10.74
C GLY A 18 -1.37 5.57 10.42
N ILE A 19 -1.58 4.27 10.31
CA ILE A 19 -0.52 3.26 10.13
C ILE A 19 0.40 3.59 8.95
N GLY A 20 -0.14 3.99 7.80
CA GLY A 20 0.68 4.32 6.63
C GLY A 20 1.60 5.51 6.85
N LYS A 21 1.13 6.53 7.60
CA LYS A 21 1.96 7.67 8.02
C LYS A 21 3.07 7.20 8.96
N ASP A 22 2.75 6.40 9.97
CA ASP A 22 3.74 5.94 10.97
C ASP A 22 4.81 5.06 10.30
N ILE A 23 4.41 4.18 9.37
CA ILE A 23 5.36 3.38 8.56
C ILE A 23 6.29 4.30 7.75
N ALA A 24 5.78 5.40 7.18
CA ALA A 24 6.61 6.34 6.42
C ALA A 24 7.73 6.93 7.29
N TYR A 25 7.44 7.33 8.53
CA TYR A 25 8.47 7.83 9.45
C TYR A 25 9.50 6.76 9.83
N ILE A 26 9.04 5.54 10.13
CA ILE A 26 9.93 4.42 10.48
C ILE A 26 10.87 4.07 9.31
N MET A 27 10.36 4.07 8.08
CA MET A 27 11.17 3.81 6.89
C MET A 27 12.14 4.95 6.59
N ALA A 28 11.71 6.21 6.78
CA ALA A 28 12.57 7.39 6.65
C ALA A 28 13.77 7.34 7.61
N GLU A 29 13.54 6.98 8.87
CA GLU A 29 14.60 6.81 9.89
C GLU A 29 15.65 5.75 9.47
N LYS A 30 15.25 4.75 8.68
CA LYS A 30 16.15 3.73 8.12
C LYS A 30 16.87 4.17 6.82
N GLY A 31 16.71 5.41 6.40
CA GLY A 31 17.33 5.96 5.19
C GLY A 31 16.69 5.46 3.89
N ILE A 32 15.44 4.98 3.94
CA ILE A 32 14.67 4.52 2.78
C ILE A 32 14.00 5.73 2.13
N ASN A 33 14.14 5.88 0.81
CA ASN A 33 13.40 6.88 0.04
C ASN A 33 11.91 6.53 -0.01
N LEU A 34 11.04 7.51 -0.06
CA LEU A 34 9.61 7.30 0.07
C LEU A 34 8.84 7.73 -1.17
N ILE A 35 7.83 6.94 -1.51
CA ILE A 35 6.76 7.28 -2.44
C ILE A 35 5.47 7.25 -1.62
N LEU A 36 4.99 8.44 -1.24
CA LEU A 36 3.81 8.60 -0.39
C LEU A 36 2.57 8.73 -1.27
N LEU A 37 1.65 7.77 -1.17
CA LEU A 37 0.46 7.72 -1.99
C LEU A 37 -0.82 7.81 -1.16
N ALA A 38 -1.69 8.78 -1.46
CA ALA A 38 -3.05 8.88 -0.93
C ALA A 38 -3.86 9.90 -1.75
N ARG A 39 -5.17 10.03 -1.47
CA ARG A 39 -6.05 11.00 -2.13
C ARG A 39 -5.80 12.45 -1.70
N ARG A 40 -5.41 12.68 -0.44
CA ARG A 40 -5.23 14.01 0.17
C ARG A 40 -3.81 14.49 -0.01
N GLU A 41 -3.56 15.20 -1.09
CA GLU A 41 -2.23 15.69 -1.47
C GLU A 41 -1.62 16.62 -0.41
N ASP A 42 -2.41 17.59 0.10
CA ASP A 42 -1.94 18.54 1.12
C ASP A 42 -1.39 17.84 2.37
N ASN A 43 -2.01 16.73 2.77
CA ASN A 43 -1.53 15.96 3.91
C ASN A 43 -0.22 15.23 3.60
N LEU A 44 -0.06 14.73 2.38
CA LEU A 44 1.18 14.08 1.94
C LEU A 44 2.33 15.07 1.86
N ILE A 45 2.06 16.30 1.37
CA ILE A 45 3.05 17.38 1.30
C ILE A 45 3.54 17.74 2.70
N LYS A 46 2.64 17.94 3.67
CA LYS A 46 3.02 18.23 5.07
C LYS A 46 3.88 17.12 5.69
N ILE A 47 3.53 15.84 5.42
CA ILE A 47 4.31 14.70 5.90
C ILE A 47 5.69 14.67 5.24
N LYS A 48 5.77 14.94 3.93
CA LYS A 48 7.02 15.05 3.19
C LYS A 48 7.92 16.12 3.80
N GLU A 49 7.40 17.34 4.01
CA GLU A 49 8.14 18.47 4.59
C GLU A 49 8.69 18.11 5.99
N ASP A 50 7.85 17.59 6.89
CA ASP A 50 8.26 17.20 8.24
C ASP A 50 9.31 16.07 8.25
N ILE A 51 9.22 15.11 7.32
CA ILE A 51 10.23 14.05 7.20
C ILE A 51 11.54 14.61 6.62
N GLN A 52 11.49 15.50 5.62
CA GLN A 52 12.67 16.08 5.00
C GLN A 52 13.46 17.01 5.93
N GLU A 53 12.79 17.62 6.94
CA GLU A 53 13.47 18.37 8.00
C GLU A 53 14.35 17.46 8.89
N LYS A 54 14.03 16.19 9.02
CA LYS A 54 14.66 15.24 9.95
C LYS A 54 15.62 14.27 9.26
N PHE A 55 15.34 13.91 8.01
CA PHE A 55 16.03 12.84 7.31
C PHE A 55 16.41 13.25 5.88
N SER A 56 17.64 12.95 5.48
CA SER A 56 18.16 13.25 4.14
C SER A 56 17.84 12.11 3.17
N ILE A 57 16.57 12.01 2.75
CA ILE A 57 16.06 11.01 1.81
C ILE A 57 15.27 11.66 0.67
N LYS A 58 15.09 10.94 -0.44
CA LYS A 58 14.18 11.36 -1.51
C LYS A 58 12.74 11.03 -1.14
N ILE A 59 11.82 11.98 -1.37
CA ILE A 59 10.39 11.76 -1.15
C ILE A 59 9.59 12.24 -2.34
N MET A 60 8.85 11.34 -2.97
CA MET A 60 7.86 11.62 -4.00
C MET A 60 6.46 11.53 -3.41
N VAL A 61 5.58 12.45 -3.80
CA VAL A 61 4.16 12.44 -3.44
C VAL A 61 3.34 12.10 -4.68
N ILE A 62 2.42 11.16 -4.56
CA ILE A 62 1.47 10.82 -5.61
C ILE A 62 0.05 10.95 -5.05
N ALA A 63 -0.67 11.98 -5.50
CA ALA A 63 -2.10 12.08 -5.23
C ALA A 63 -2.86 11.13 -6.17
N ALA A 64 -3.51 10.10 -5.59
CA ALA A 64 -4.23 9.09 -6.36
C ALA A 64 -5.43 8.52 -5.59
N ASP A 65 -6.51 8.24 -6.32
CA ASP A 65 -7.68 7.53 -5.79
C ASP A 65 -7.67 6.07 -6.25
N LEU A 66 -7.26 5.17 -5.36
CA LEU A 66 -7.21 3.73 -5.64
C LEU A 66 -8.58 3.07 -5.87
N SER A 67 -9.69 3.80 -5.79
CA SER A 67 -10.98 3.32 -6.27
C SER A 67 -11.08 3.32 -7.80
N GLN A 68 -10.17 4.02 -8.49
CA GLN A 68 -10.13 4.19 -9.94
C GLN A 68 -9.04 3.29 -10.55
N ILE A 69 -9.46 2.30 -11.32
CA ILE A 69 -8.55 1.30 -11.94
C ILE A 69 -7.42 1.93 -12.77
N PRO A 70 -7.65 2.98 -13.61
CA PRO A 70 -6.59 3.59 -14.40
C PRO A 70 -5.46 4.22 -13.58
N GLU A 71 -5.70 4.52 -12.30
CA GLU A 71 -4.68 5.07 -11.41
C GLU A 71 -3.52 4.09 -11.16
N TYR A 72 -3.74 2.79 -11.22
CA TYR A 72 -2.69 1.81 -10.93
C TYR A 72 -1.53 1.87 -11.94
N GLU A 73 -1.85 1.93 -13.23
CA GLU A 73 -0.84 2.09 -14.28
C GLU A 73 -0.20 3.48 -14.23
N ARG A 74 -0.97 4.53 -13.96
CA ARG A 74 -0.44 5.89 -13.80
C ARG A 74 0.59 5.96 -12.66
N ILE A 75 0.32 5.32 -11.53
CA ILE A 75 1.25 5.23 -10.39
C ILE A 75 2.55 4.53 -10.80
N TYR A 76 2.45 3.40 -11.51
CA TYR A 76 3.61 2.66 -12.00
C TYR A 76 4.46 3.51 -12.95
N ASP A 77 3.82 4.16 -13.93
CA ASP A 77 4.50 5.01 -14.90
C ASP A 77 5.16 6.22 -14.24
N GLU A 78 4.55 6.77 -13.20
CA GLU A 78 5.11 7.89 -12.44
C GLU A 78 6.36 7.47 -11.64
N CYS A 79 6.33 6.32 -10.99
CA CYS A 79 7.51 5.73 -10.35
C CYS A 79 8.64 5.50 -11.35
N LYS A 80 8.32 4.94 -12.51
CA LYS A 80 9.29 4.65 -13.56
C LYS A 80 9.91 5.92 -14.15
N ARG A 81 9.12 6.94 -14.43
CA ARG A 81 9.59 8.22 -14.99
C ARG A 81 10.53 8.98 -14.03
N ASN A 82 10.34 8.81 -12.72
CA ASN A 82 11.16 9.47 -11.70
C ASN A 82 12.34 8.61 -11.20
N ASP A 83 12.56 7.44 -11.80
CA ASP A 83 13.59 6.48 -11.37
C ASP A 83 13.48 6.12 -9.87
N LEU A 84 12.24 5.95 -9.41
CA LEU A 84 11.88 5.59 -8.04
C LEU A 84 11.03 4.31 -8.02
N MET A 85 11.53 3.25 -8.66
CA MET A 85 10.86 1.94 -8.59
C MET A 85 10.97 1.38 -7.18
N PRO A 86 9.85 0.94 -6.57
CA PRO A 86 9.85 0.50 -5.18
C PRO A 86 10.55 -0.84 -4.98
N ASP A 87 11.42 -0.90 -3.98
CA ASP A 87 11.98 -2.12 -3.38
C ASP A 87 11.04 -2.66 -2.27
N PHE A 88 10.26 -1.76 -1.66
CA PHE A 88 9.22 -2.08 -0.67
C PHE A 88 7.86 -1.58 -1.17
N LEU A 89 6.87 -2.47 -1.20
CA LEU A 89 5.48 -2.11 -1.47
C LEU A 89 4.66 -2.30 -0.20
N VAL A 90 4.12 -1.21 0.37
CA VAL A 90 3.24 -1.25 1.53
C VAL A 90 1.80 -1.01 1.09
N ASN A 91 1.04 -2.06 0.95
CA ASN A 91 -0.39 -2.04 0.67
C ASN A 91 -1.16 -1.79 1.97
N ASN A 92 -1.30 -0.51 2.33
CA ASN A 92 -1.93 -0.09 3.57
C ASN A 92 -3.26 0.65 3.33
N ALA A 93 -3.49 1.22 2.15
CA ALA A 93 -4.71 1.97 1.87
C ALA A 93 -5.97 1.16 2.19
N GLY A 94 -6.89 1.77 2.92
CA GLY A 94 -8.14 1.13 3.27
C GLY A 94 -8.97 1.97 4.23
N TYR A 95 -10.23 1.60 4.34
CA TYR A 95 -11.19 2.19 5.26
C TYR A 95 -12.25 1.14 5.63
N GLY A 96 -12.93 1.34 6.76
CA GLY A 96 -14.04 0.51 7.18
C GLY A 96 -15.38 1.13 6.75
N THR A 97 -16.42 0.33 6.66
CA THR A 97 -17.80 0.78 6.57
C THR A 97 -18.55 0.32 7.82
N LEU A 98 -19.42 1.19 8.34
CA LEU A 98 -20.26 0.86 9.51
C LEU A 98 -21.69 0.52 9.10
N ASP A 99 -22.04 0.68 7.83
CA ASP A 99 -23.38 0.44 7.32
C ASP A 99 -23.64 -1.02 6.98
N SER A 100 -24.90 -1.43 7.09
CA SER A 100 -25.35 -2.74 6.65
C SER A 100 -25.23 -2.86 5.14
N PHE A 101 -24.90 -4.05 4.64
CA PHE A 101 -24.65 -4.35 3.23
C PHE A 101 -25.73 -3.78 2.28
N HIS A 102 -27.01 -3.94 2.63
CA HIS A 102 -28.14 -3.49 1.79
C HIS A 102 -28.33 -1.97 1.74
N LYS A 103 -27.63 -1.20 2.60
CA LYS A 103 -27.70 0.27 2.62
C LYS A 103 -26.58 0.94 1.79
N ILE A 104 -25.60 0.16 1.39
CA ILE A 104 -24.45 0.65 0.62
C ILE A 104 -24.80 0.49 -0.87
N SER A 105 -24.56 1.51 -1.68
CA SER A 105 -24.79 1.43 -3.12
C SER A 105 -23.85 0.42 -3.79
N TYR A 106 -24.25 -0.09 -4.96
CA TYR A 106 -23.40 -0.99 -5.75
C TYR A 106 -22.07 -0.31 -6.12
N GLU A 107 -22.13 0.96 -6.53
CA GLU A 107 -20.93 1.74 -6.88
C GLU A 107 -19.97 1.87 -5.70
N ASP A 108 -20.49 2.09 -4.49
CA ASP A 108 -19.63 2.21 -3.30
C ASP A 108 -19.06 0.87 -2.87
N HIS A 109 -19.77 -0.23 -3.09
CA HIS A 109 -19.21 -1.57 -2.93
C HIS A 109 -18.04 -1.80 -3.90
N ILE A 110 -18.17 -1.42 -5.17
CA ILE A 110 -17.09 -1.57 -6.16
C ILE A 110 -15.89 -0.69 -5.80
N LYS A 111 -16.10 0.59 -5.44
CA LYS A 111 -15.01 1.46 -4.95
C LYS A 111 -14.30 0.85 -3.74
N PHE A 112 -15.06 0.29 -2.81
CA PHE A 112 -14.53 -0.36 -1.62
C PHE A 112 -13.63 -1.55 -1.98
N ILE A 113 -14.10 -2.44 -2.86
CA ILE A 113 -13.34 -3.59 -3.35
C ILE A 113 -12.07 -3.11 -4.08
N ASN A 114 -12.19 -2.09 -4.93
CA ASN A 114 -11.04 -1.55 -5.65
C ASN A 114 -9.95 -1.04 -4.73
N VAL A 115 -10.29 -0.29 -3.68
CA VAL A 115 -9.30 0.26 -2.74
C VAL A 115 -8.66 -0.83 -1.88
N LEU A 116 -9.43 -1.80 -1.37
CA LEU A 116 -8.93 -2.74 -0.36
C LEU A 116 -8.41 -4.06 -0.94
N SER A 117 -8.74 -4.37 -2.19
CA SER A 117 -8.45 -5.65 -2.83
C SER A 117 -7.82 -5.49 -4.21
N THR A 118 -8.54 -4.90 -5.19
CA THR A 118 -8.05 -4.78 -6.57
C THR A 118 -6.73 -4.02 -6.63
N SER A 119 -6.60 -2.92 -5.87
CA SER A 119 -5.35 -2.15 -5.81
C SER A 119 -4.17 -2.96 -5.28
N VAL A 120 -4.41 -3.81 -4.27
CA VAL A 120 -3.38 -4.68 -3.69
C VAL A 120 -2.84 -5.65 -4.74
N VAL A 121 -3.74 -6.32 -5.46
CA VAL A 121 -3.35 -7.25 -6.54
C VAL A 121 -2.64 -6.52 -7.67
N SER A 122 -3.21 -5.40 -8.14
CA SER A 122 -2.70 -4.68 -9.30
C SER A 122 -1.33 -4.06 -9.03
N LEU A 123 -1.15 -3.35 -7.91
CA LEU A 123 0.15 -2.76 -7.57
C LEU A 123 1.20 -3.85 -7.32
N THR A 124 0.82 -4.94 -6.66
CA THR A 124 1.71 -6.09 -6.50
C THR A 124 2.16 -6.63 -7.85
N GLN A 125 1.24 -6.90 -8.76
CA GLN A 125 1.53 -7.43 -10.10
C GLN A 125 2.42 -6.48 -10.92
N LEU A 126 2.18 -5.17 -10.84
CA LEU A 126 2.95 -4.17 -11.57
C LEU A 126 4.40 -4.06 -11.08
N PHE A 127 4.63 -4.15 -9.76
CA PHE A 127 5.96 -3.92 -9.19
C PHE A 127 6.78 -5.19 -8.95
N ILE A 128 6.16 -6.35 -8.80
CA ILE A 128 6.86 -7.60 -8.44
C ILE A 128 7.93 -8.01 -9.46
N GLN A 129 7.69 -7.79 -10.75
CA GLN A 129 8.66 -8.15 -11.79
C GLN A 129 9.97 -7.35 -11.67
N ASN A 130 9.86 -6.07 -11.29
CA ASN A 130 11.03 -5.25 -11.03
C ASN A 130 11.80 -5.72 -9.79
N MET A 131 11.09 -6.11 -8.73
CA MET A 131 11.68 -6.65 -7.51
C MET A 131 12.43 -7.95 -7.80
N ILE A 132 11.83 -8.88 -8.56
CA ILE A 132 12.46 -10.14 -8.98
C ILE A 132 13.72 -9.86 -9.80
N SER A 133 13.64 -9.00 -10.80
CA SER A 133 14.78 -8.65 -11.67
C SER A 133 15.95 -8.03 -10.91
N ASN A 134 15.67 -7.29 -9.84
CA ASN A 134 16.68 -6.66 -8.98
C ASN A 134 17.19 -7.59 -7.88
N GLY A 135 16.66 -8.81 -7.75
CA GLY A 135 17.02 -9.76 -6.69
C GLY A 135 16.66 -9.28 -5.27
N PHE A 136 15.81 -8.26 -5.16
CA PHE A 136 15.35 -7.74 -3.88
C PHE A 136 13.95 -7.13 -4.01
N GLY A 137 13.07 -7.49 -3.08
CA GLY A 137 11.74 -6.92 -2.92
C GLY A 137 11.11 -7.35 -1.61
N ARG A 138 10.25 -6.50 -1.07
CA ARG A 138 9.41 -6.83 0.10
C ARG A 138 8.03 -6.24 -0.10
N ILE A 139 7.00 -7.06 0.08
CA ILE A 139 5.62 -6.64 -0.01
C ILE A 139 4.97 -6.80 1.35
N ILE A 140 4.41 -5.72 1.86
CA ILE A 140 3.73 -5.67 3.16
C ILE A 140 2.26 -5.37 2.91
N ASN A 141 1.39 -6.31 3.23
CA ASN A 141 -0.06 -6.14 3.13
C ASN A 141 -0.64 -5.89 4.52
N ILE A 142 -1.22 -4.71 4.74
CA ILE A 142 -1.91 -4.40 6.00
C ILE A 142 -3.30 -5.03 5.97
N ALA A 143 -3.36 -6.23 6.50
CA ALA A 143 -4.58 -7.01 6.65
C ALA A 143 -5.42 -6.56 7.86
N SER A 144 -6.21 -7.43 8.43
CA SER A 144 -6.99 -7.17 9.65
C SER A 144 -7.33 -8.48 10.34
N LEU A 145 -7.44 -8.46 11.67
CA LEU A 145 -8.01 -9.57 12.44
C LEU A 145 -9.45 -9.91 12.00
N ALA A 146 -10.19 -8.92 11.48
CA ALA A 146 -11.50 -9.15 10.88
C ALA A 146 -11.46 -10.14 9.71
N GLY A 147 -10.33 -10.31 9.03
CA GLY A 147 -10.18 -11.32 7.97
C GLY A 147 -10.28 -12.77 8.44
N PHE A 148 -10.19 -13.04 9.74
CA PHE A 148 -10.30 -14.36 10.35
C PHE A 148 -11.61 -14.55 11.11
N ALA A 149 -12.47 -13.53 11.17
CA ALA A 149 -13.73 -13.58 11.91
C ALA A 149 -14.93 -13.69 10.97
N PRO A 150 -16.04 -14.34 11.39
CA PRO A 150 -17.30 -14.27 10.65
C PRO A 150 -17.75 -12.82 10.48
N ALA A 151 -18.40 -12.52 9.35
CA ALA A 151 -18.95 -11.19 9.13
C ALA A 151 -19.97 -10.83 10.22
N SER A 152 -19.82 -9.65 10.83
CA SER A 152 -20.82 -9.08 11.71
C SER A 152 -21.91 -8.37 10.89
N ASN A 153 -23.05 -8.04 11.52
CA ASN A 153 -24.17 -7.36 10.88
C ASN A 153 -23.79 -5.95 10.31
N SER A 154 -22.67 -5.39 10.77
CA SER A 154 -22.09 -4.14 10.25
C SER A 154 -20.75 -4.46 9.58
N GLY A 155 -20.61 -4.19 8.29
CA GLY A 155 -19.33 -4.31 7.58
C GLY A 155 -19.12 -5.60 6.79
N GLY A 156 -20.17 -6.23 6.27
CA GLY A 156 -20.13 -7.54 5.59
C GLY A 156 -19.06 -7.68 4.49
N MET A 157 -18.77 -6.63 3.70
CA MET A 157 -17.72 -6.67 2.68
C MET A 157 -16.31 -6.53 3.27
N TYR A 158 -16.14 -5.83 4.41
CA TYR A 158 -14.83 -5.60 4.99
C TYR A 158 -14.12 -6.89 5.37
N THR A 159 -14.84 -7.79 6.05
CA THR A 159 -14.32 -9.11 6.45
C THR A 159 -13.89 -9.93 5.23
N ALA A 160 -14.75 -10.01 4.20
CA ALA A 160 -14.47 -10.77 2.98
C ALA A 160 -13.21 -10.25 2.26
N VAL A 161 -13.10 -8.93 2.09
CA VAL A 161 -11.96 -8.30 1.41
C VAL A 161 -10.67 -8.45 2.23
N LYS A 162 -10.74 -8.30 3.56
CA LYS A 162 -9.56 -8.49 4.42
C LYS A 162 -9.16 -9.97 4.52
N SER A 163 -10.09 -10.92 4.44
CA SER A 163 -9.75 -12.35 4.28
C SER A 163 -8.96 -12.59 3.00
N MET A 164 -9.39 -12.02 1.87
CA MET A 164 -8.65 -12.11 0.61
C MET A 164 -7.21 -11.59 0.78
N VAL A 165 -7.03 -10.42 1.39
CA VAL A 165 -5.69 -9.83 1.61
C VAL A 165 -4.83 -10.70 2.55
N CYS A 166 -5.43 -11.30 3.59
CA CYS A 166 -4.73 -12.23 4.48
C CYS A 166 -4.18 -13.45 3.74
N LEU A 167 -4.97 -13.98 2.79
CA LEU A 167 -4.66 -15.24 2.10
C LEU A 167 -3.83 -15.05 0.82
N LEU A 168 -3.81 -13.84 0.25
CA LEU A 168 -3.20 -13.57 -1.04
C LEU A 168 -1.70 -13.98 -1.12
N TYR A 169 -1.00 -14.02 -0.01
CA TYR A 169 0.45 -14.21 0.01
C TYR A 169 0.92 -15.46 0.76
N THR A 170 0.00 -16.28 1.29
CA THR A 170 0.38 -17.49 2.05
C THR A 170 0.78 -18.67 1.18
N SER A 171 0.43 -18.66 -0.12
CA SER A 171 0.72 -19.76 -1.04
C SER A 171 1.96 -19.52 -1.91
N ASP A 172 2.18 -18.31 -2.44
CA ASP A 172 3.23 -18.07 -3.45
C ASP A 172 4.58 -17.65 -2.86
N ALA A 173 4.58 -16.97 -1.72
CA ALA A 173 5.83 -16.50 -1.12
C ALA A 173 6.70 -17.60 -0.50
N ALA A 174 6.13 -18.76 -0.20
CA ALA A 174 6.87 -19.91 0.34
C ALA A 174 7.71 -20.64 -0.72
N ASP A 175 7.31 -20.58 -1.99
CA ASP A 175 7.96 -21.34 -3.07
C ASP A 175 9.09 -20.57 -3.77
N GLU A 176 9.10 -19.23 -3.74
CA GLU A 176 10.04 -18.40 -4.51
C GLU A 176 11.21 -17.83 -3.68
N GLY A 177 11.35 -18.16 -2.40
CA GLY A 177 12.46 -17.70 -1.56
C GLY A 177 12.51 -16.18 -1.32
N LEU A 178 11.48 -15.44 -1.71
CA LEU A 178 11.28 -14.05 -1.36
C LEU A 178 10.75 -14.01 0.08
N GLY A 179 11.64 -13.83 1.05
CA GLY A 179 11.29 -13.80 2.48
C GLY A 179 10.14 -12.84 2.77
N VAL A 180 9.08 -13.37 3.32
CA VAL A 180 7.88 -12.67 3.83
C VAL A 180 8.24 -12.01 5.16
#